data_8ddf3cf23709e1307483f9fec16fe11c
#
_entry.id   8ddf3cf23709e1307483f9fec16fe11c
#
_cell.length_a   1.000
_cell.length_b   1.000
_cell.length_c   1.000
_cell.angle_alpha   90.00
_cell.angle_beta   90.00
_cell.angle_gamma   90.00
#
_symmetry.space_group_name_H-M   'P 1'
#
loop_
_entity.id
_entity.type
_entity.pdbx_description
1 polymer ?
#
loop_
_entity_poly.entity_id
_entity_poly.type
_entity_poly.pdbx_seq_one_letter_code
_entity_poly.pdbx_strand_id
1 'polypeptide(L)'
;MDLHSDIVILDVQKNILLTSSQLSSADAYETFPCFSSDGKKLYFCSAPAISLPDSFNFVQYNLCSLDVDLEKGVLGSRIDTVIRVDTLNASLSFPKISPSGRFMLYTRHAYGNFSIWHRDADLCMYDLQSQREIDISVLNSEEAESFHSWSSEGHWIVFSSRRMTGLFTCLYLAHIDSLGHAGKPFLLPQKS
;
A
#
# COMPACT_ATOMS: atom_id res chain seq x y z
N MET A 1 1.60 13.16 12.41
CA MET A 1 0.20 12.84 12.07
C MET A 1 -0.24 13.83 11.01
N ASP A 2 -0.67 13.36 9.85
CA ASP A 2 -1.19 14.24 8.82
C ASP A 2 -2.64 14.58 9.19
N LEU A 3 -2.94 15.87 9.27
CA LEU A 3 -4.28 16.34 9.57
C LEU A 3 -5.17 16.39 8.32
N HIS A 4 -4.54 16.45 7.15
CA HIS A 4 -5.15 16.39 5.83
C HIS A 4 -4.17 15.76 4.87
N SER A 5 -4.65 14.94 3.95
CA SER A 5 -3.84 14.37 2.88
C SER A 5 -4.66 14.21 1.62
N ASP A 6 -4.14 14.74 0.52
CA ASP A 6 -4.72 14.72 -0.81
C ASP A 6 -3.74 14.11 -1.80
N ILE A 7 -4.25 13.56 -2.90
CA ILE A 7 -3.43 13.03 -3.98
C ILE A 7 -3.50 13.97 -5.18
N VAL A 8 -2.33 14.34 -5.68
CA VAL A 8 -2.17 15.07 -6.94
C VAL A 8 -1.23 14.31 -7.87
N ILE A 9 -1.50 14.34 -9.17
CA ILE A 9 -0.66 13.75 -10.21
C ILE A 9 0.03 14.89 -10.96
N LEU A 10 1.36 14.87 -11.03
CA LEU A 10 2.13 15.81 -11.84
C LEU A 10 2.43 15.18 -13.21
N ASP A 11 1.90 15.76 -14.29
CA ASP A 11 2.39 15.50 -15.65
C ASP A 11 3.67 16.31 -15.86
N VAL A 12 4.81 15.64 -15.77
CA VAL A 12 6.15 16.27 -15.83
C VAL A 12 6.43 16.87 -17.22
N GLN A 13 5.88 16.27 -18.29
CA GLN A 13 6.12 16.73 -19.66
C GLN A 13 5.33 18.00 -19.95
N LYS A 14 4.09 18.06 -19.49
CA LYS A 14 3.22 19.22 -19.70
C LYS A 14 3.32 20.26 -18.58
N ASN A 15 3.98 19.91 -17.46
CA ASN A 15 4.08 20.71 -16.24
C ASN A 15 2.69 21.14 -15.70
N ILE A 16 1.75 20.20 -15.66
CA ILE A 16 0.42 20.42 -15.15
C ILE A 16 0.10 19.48 -13.99
N LEU A 17 -0.68 19.95 -13.02
CA LEU A 17 -1.20 19.15 -11.93
C LEU A 17 -2.60 18.65 -12.30
N LEU A 18 -2.83 17.36 -12.09
CA LEU A 18 -4.12 16.71 -12.22
C LEU A 18 -4.60 16.26 -10.84
N THR A 19 -5.79 16.66 -10.49
CA THR A 19 -6.50 16.19 -9.30
C THR A 19 -7.99 16.20 -9.57
N SER A 20 -8.78 15.67 -8.65
CA SER A 20 -10.22 15.63 -8.73
C SER A 20 -10.81 15.63 -7.32
N SER A 21 -12.11 15.88 -7.20
CA SER A 21 -12.84 15.76 -5.92
C SER A 21 -12.78 14.35 -5.30
N GLN A 22 -12.39 13.34 -6.06
CA GLN A 22 -12.18 11.97 -5.59
C GLN A 22 -10.79 11.75 -4.96
N LEU A 23 -9.82 12.60 -5.27
CA LEU A 23 -8.42 12.49 -4.79
C LEU A 23 -8.03 13.64 -3.86
N SER A 24 -8.93 14.60 -3.67
CA SER A 24 -8.75 15.78 -2.82
C SER A 24 -10.11 16.11 -2.20
N SER A 25 -10.56 15.27 -1.29
CA SER A 25 -11.87 15.39 -0.63
C SER A 25 -11.71 15.97 0.77
N ALA A 26 -12.53 16.98 1.11
CA ALA A 26 -12.59 17.48 2.48
C ALA A 26 -13.14 16.46 3.49
N ASP A 27 -13.84 15.43 3.00
CA ASP A 27 -14.51 14.42 3.81
C ASP A 27 -13.71 13.11 3.95
N ALA A 28 -12.49 13.04 3.37
CA ALA A 28 -11.65 11.87 3.41
C ALA A 28 -10.16 12.23 3.48
N TYR A 29 -9.35 11.23 3.84
CA TYR A 29 -7.90 11.27 3.72
C TYR A 29 -7.51 10.33 2.58
N GLU A 30 -6.73 10.81 1.61
CA GLU A 30 -6.19 10.02 0.51
C GLU A 30 -4.65 9.98 0.61
N THR A 31 -4.07 8.77 0.57
CA THR A 31 -2.62 8.59 0.76
C THR A 31 -2.09 7.37 0.02
N PHE A 32 -0.77 7.24 -0.05
CA PHE A 32 -0.04 6.10 -0.63
C PHE A 32 -0.44 5.75 -2.07
N PRO A 33 -0.38 6.68 -3.02
CA PRO A 33 -0.73 6.40 -4.40
C PRO A 33 0.25 5.40 -5.05
N CYS A 34 -0.28 4.53 -5.90
CA CYS A 34 0.46 3.59 -6.71
C CYS A 34 -0.27 3.34 -8.03
N PHE A 35 0.38 3.54 -9.16
CA PHE A 35 -0.20 3.20 -10.46
C PHE A 35 -0.22 1.70 -10.70
N SER A 36 -1.22 1.23 -11.46
CA SER A 36 -1.17 -0.09 -12.09
C SER A 36 0.02 -0.17 -13.06
N SER A 37 0.47 -1.39 -13.37
CA SER A 37 1.61 -1.60 -14.27
C SER A 37 1.37 -1.05 -15.70
N ASP A 38 0.12 -0.97 -16.14
CA ASP A 38 -0.30 -0.41 -17.43
C ASP A 38 -0.64 1.09 -17.37
N GLY A 39 -0.56 1.72 -16.19
CA GLY A 39 -0.83 3.14 -15.99
C GLY A 39 -2.30 3.55 -16.11
N LYS A 40 -3.25 2.61 -16.15
CA LYS A 40 -4.68 2.89 -16.37
C LYS A 40 -5.49 2.99 -15.09
N LYS A 41 -4.92 2.58 -13.97
CA LYS A 41 -5.53 2.71 -12.64
C LYS A 41 -4.55 3.34 -11.66
N LEU A 42 -5.09 4.15 -10.77
CA LEU A 42 -4.41 4.61 -9.57
C LEU A 42 -5.00 3.86 -8.38
N TYR A 43 -4.16 3.11 -7.65
CA TYR A 43 -4.49 2.52 -6.35
C TYR A 43 -4.03 3.45 -5.24
N PHE A 44 -4.79 3.54 -4.17
CA PHE A 44 -4.47 4.39 -3.03
C PHE A 44 -5.21 3.95 -1.77
N CYS A 45 -4.80 4.49 -0.63
CA CYS A 45 -5.51 4.29 0.62
C CYS A 45 -6.42 5.47 0.89
N SER A 46 -7.66 5.21 1.32
CA SER A 46 -8.62 6.25 1.70
C SER A 46 -9.36 5.89 2.99
N ALA A 47 -9.53 6.88 3.85
CA ALA A 47 -10.29 6.79 5.09
C ALA A 47 -11.21 8.00 5.23
N PRO A 48 -12.41 7.87 5.84
CA PRO A 48 -13.23 9.01 6.17
C PRO A 48 -12.49 9.99 7.08
N ALA A 49 -12.64 11.29 6.81
CA ALA A 49 -12.10 12.32 7.69
C ALA A 49 -12.83 12.32 9.04
N ILE A 50 -12.06 12.35 10.11
CA ILE A 50 -12.56 12.39 11.48
C ILE A 50 -11.87 13.52 12.25
N SER A 51 -12.41 13.86 13.43
CA SER A 51 -11.80 14.90 14.26
C SER A 51 -10.44 14.47 14.80
N LEU A 52 -9.37 15.06 14.29
CA LEU A 52 -7.99 14.86 14.72
C LEU A 52 -7.54 16.03 15.63
N PRO A 53 -6.57 15.82 16.53
CA PRO A 53 -5.75 14.62 16.72
C PRO A 53 -6.34 13.54 17.65
N ASP A 54 -7.37 13.83 18.42
CA ASP A 54 -7.80 12.97 19.54
C ASP A 54 -8.35 11.61 19.10
N SER A 55 -8.81 11.50 17.86
CA SER A 55 -9.43 10.28 17.32
C SER A 55 -8.52 9.51 16.34
N PHE A 56 -7.21 9.77 16.33
CA PHE A 56 -6.29 9.18 15.33
C PHE A 56 -6.29 7.65 15.31
N ASN A 57 -6.54 6.99 16.43
CA ASN A 57 -6.59 5.54 16.57
C ASN A 57 -7.87 4.90 15.99
N PHE A 58 -8.83 5.73 15.54
CA PHE A 58 -10.03 5.28 14.82
C PHE A 58 -9.91 5.43 13.31
N VAL A 59 -8.81 6.02 12.81
CA VAL A 59 -8.58 6.13 11.36
C VAL A 59 -8.24 4.76 10.80
N GLN A 60 -9.06 4.26 9.90
CA GLN A 60 -8.87 2.98 9.22
C GLN A 60 -8.96 3.18 7.71
N TYR A 61 -7.87 2.93 7.00
CA TYR A 61 -7.77 3.14 5.57
C TYR A 61 -8.19 1.90 4.79
N ASN A 62 -9.13 2.07 3.87
CA ASN A 62 -9.43 1.11 2.82
C ASN A 62 -8.39 1.18 1.70
N LEU A 63 -8.24 0.11 0.92
CA LEU A 63 -7.58 0.15 -0.39
C LEU A 63 -8.62 0.44 -1.47
N CYS A 64 -8.36 1.49 -2.22
CA CYS A 64 -9.24 2.00 -3.26
C CYS A 64 -8.53 2.04 -4.61
N SER A 65 -9.29 2.17 -5.69
CA SER A 65 -8.77 2.44 -7.02
C SER A 65 -9.64 3.42 -7.78
N LEU A 66 -9.01 4.14 -8.71
CA LEU A 66 -9.61 5.08 -9.64
C LEU A 66 -9.06 4.84 -11.03
N ASP A 67 -9.92 4.84 -12.05
CA ASP A 67 -9.48 4.77 -13.44
C ASP A 67 -8.79 6.07 -13.85
N VAL A 68 -7.71 5.98 -14.61
CA VAL A 68 -6.96 7.13 -15.11
C VAL A 68 -6.66 6.97 -16.59
N ASP A 69 -6.72 8.07 -17.33
CA ASP A 69 -6.26 8.18 -18.72
C ASP A 69 -5.21 9.30 -18.76
N LEU A 70 -3.96 8.93 -18.54
CA LEU A 70 -2.86 9.89 -18.45
C LEU A 70 -2.55 10.57 -19.78
N GLU A 71 -2.86 9.91 -20.93
CA GLU A 71 -2.67 10.52 -22.25
C GLU A 71 -3.60 11.70 -22.44
N LYS A 72 -4.86 11.54 -22.03
CA LYS A 72 -5.86 12.62 -22.10
C LYS A 72 -5.84 13.53 -20.87
N GLY A 73 -5.14 13.17 -19.80
CA GLY A 73 -5.17 13.90 -18.54
C GLY A 73 -6.54 13.82 -17.84
N VAL A 74 -7.22 12.68 -17.95
CA VAL A 74 -8.57 12.48 -17.40
C VAL A 74 -8.51 11.51 -16.22
N LEU A 75 -9.13 11.91 -15.12
CA LEU A 75 -9.35 11.08 -13.93
C LEU A 75 -10.79 10.58 -13.91
N GLY A 76 -10.98 9.33 -13.52
CA GLY A 76 -12.30 8.74 -13.36
C GLY A 76 -13.13 9.48 -12.31
N SER A 77 -14.44 9.34 -12.39
CA SER A 77 -15.38 9.98 -11.46
C SER A 77 -15.84 9.05 -10.32
N ARG A 78 -15.43 7.80 -10.34
CA ARG A 78 -15.85 6.78 -9.37
C ARG A 78 -14.65 6.13 -8.71
N ILE A 79 -14.66 6.10 -7.38
CA ILE A 79 -13.73 5.29 -6.58
C ILE A 79 -14.32 3.91 -6.39
N ASP A 80 -13.55 2.88 -6.71
CA ASP A 80 -13.87 1.49 -6.38
C ASP A 80 -13.07 1.07 -5.12
N THR A 81 -13.77 0.52 -4.12
CA THR A 81 -13.09 -0.05 -2.95
C THR A 81 -12.65 -1.47 -3.29
N VAL A 82 -11.32 -1.68 -3.34
CA VAL A 82 -10.71 -2.97 -3.68
C VAL A 82 -10.69 -3.89 -2.45
N ILE A 83 -10.25 -3.35 -1.30
CA ILE A 83 -10.27 -4.07 -0.02
C ILE A 83 -10.87 -3.13 1.03
N ARG A 84 -11.93 -3.62 1.68
CA ARG A 84 -12.66 -2.89 2.71
C ARG A 84 -12.24 -3.38 4.10
N VAL A 85 -12.01 -2.45 5.03
CA VAL A 85 -11.49 -2.76 6.37
C VAL A 85 -12.53 -2.79 7.48
N ASP A 86 -13.76 -2.33 7.23
CA ASP A 86 -14.84 -2.32 8.22
C ASP A 86 -15.12 -3.71 8.85
N THR A 87 -14.86 -4.78 8.09
CA THR A 87 -14.97 -6.17 8.58
C THR A 87 -13.67 -6.72 9.17
N LEU A 88 -12.54 -6.05 8.93
CA LEU A 88 -11.21 -6.53 9.34
C LEU A 88 -10.73 -5.89 10.64
N ASN A 89 -11.37 -4.80 11.08
CA ASN A 89 -10.91 -3.95 12.19
C ASN A 89 -9.40 -3.62 12.07
N ALA A 90 -9.01 -3.14 10.92
CA ALA A 90 -7.62 -2.88 10.54
C ALA A 90 -7.50 -1.61 9.70
N SER A 91 -6.29 -1.21 9.40
CA SER A 91 -5.94 -0.15 8.46
C SER A 91 -4.97 -0.70 7.43
N LEU A 92 -5.07 -0.24 6.18
CA LEU A 92 -4.22 -0.68 5.08
C LEU A 92 -3.32 0.46 4.61
N SER A 93 -2.09 0.12 4.22
CA SER A 93 -1.11 1.10 3.76
C SER A 93 -0.17 0.55 2.70
N PHE A 94 0.47 1.45 1.96
CA PHE A 94 1.53 1.16 0.99
C PHE A 94 1.18 0.14 -0.10
N PRO A 95 0.05 0.27 -0.85
CA PRO A 95 -0.19 -0.62 -1.98
C PRO A 95 0.95 -0.52 -3.00
N LYS A 96 1.48 -1.67 -3.44
CA LYS A 96 2.51 -1.79 -4.46
C LYS A 96 2.13 -2.87 -5.46
N ILE A 97 1.88 -2.47 -6.69
CA ILE A 97 1.51 -3.40 -7.77
C ILE A 97 2.77 -4.08 -8.31
N SER A 98 2.70 -5.39 -8.49
CA SER A 98 3.78 -6.14 -9.14
C SER A 98 3.95 -5.69 -10.60
N PRO A 99 5.14 -5.82 -11.20
CA PRO A 99 5.37 -5.49 -12.61
C PRO A 99 4.44 -6.23 -13.57
N SER A 100 3.99 -7.44 -13.22
CA SER A 100 3.00 -8.19 -14.01
C SER A 100 1.59 -7.59 -13.97
N GLY A 101 1.31 -6.67 -13.04
CA GLY A 101 -0.03 -6.12 -12.81
C GLY A 101 -0.98 -7.06 -12.06
N ARG A 102 -0.55 -8.29 -11.74
CA ARG A 102 -1.42 -9.30 -11.14
C ARG A 102 -1.52 -9.17 -9.61
N PHE A 103 -0.41 -8.94 -8.93
CA PHE A 103 -0.36 -8.95 -7.48
C PHE A 103 -0.25 -7.54 -6.91
N MET A 104 -0.96 -7.29 -5.83
CA MET A 104 -0.83 -6.10 -5.01
C MET A 104 -0.32 -6.48 -3.64
N LEU A 105 0.87 -6.01 -3.29
CA LEU A 105 1.46 -6.13 -1.95
C LEU A 105 1.07 -4.89 -1.15
N TYR A 106 0.70 -5.06 0.13
CA TYR A 106 0.30 -3.97 1.01
C TYR A 106 0.61 -4.33 2.46
N THR A 107 0.52 -3.38 3.38
CA THR A 107 0.66 -3.60 4.82
C THR A 107 -0.70 -3.47 5.49
N ARG A 108 -1.02 -4.39 6.41
CA ARG A 108 -2.19 -4.37 7.28
C ARG A 108 -1.73 -4.17 8.73
N HIS A 109 -2.37 -3.27 9.46
CA HIS A 109 -2.08 -2.94 10.85
C HIS A 109 -3.33 -2.38 11.54
N ALA A 110 -3.28 -2.11 12.86
CA ALA A 110 -4.48 -1.79 13.64
C ALA A 110 -5.18 -0.49 13.20
N TYR A 111 -4.44 0.62 13.01
CA TYR A 111 -5.03 1.93 12.68
C TYR A 111 -4.00 2.90 12.09
N GLY A 112 -4.48 3.99 11.51
CA GLY A 112 -3.64 5.09 10.98
C GLY A 112 -2.88 4.69 9.72
N ASN A 113 -1.78 5.39 9.44
CA ASN A 113 -0.99 5.24 8.23
C ASN A 113 0.50 4.91 8.45
N PHE A 114 1.01 4.97 9.69
CA PHE A 114 2.41 4.70 10.03
C PHE A 114 2.63 3.26 10.49
N SER A 115 2.46 2.30 9.61
CA SER A 115 2.52 0.86 9.90
C SER A 115 3.78 0.41 10.64
N ILE A 116 4.94 1.01 10.39
CA ILE A 116 6.20 0.61 11.04
C ILE A 116 6.21 0.80 12.57
N TRP A 117 5.30 1.62 13.11
CA TRP A 117 5.14 1.80 14.56
C TRP A 117 4.16 0.79 15.19
N HIS A 118 3.48 0.02 14.37
CA HIS A 118 2.54 -1.00 14.81
C HIS A 118 3.24 -2.36 14.83
N ARG A 119 3.31 -2.98 16.00
CA ARG A 119 3.91 -4.30 16.16
C ARG A 119 3.17 -5.37 15.34
N ASP A 120 1.87 -5.20 15.19
CA ASP A 120 0.94 -6.04 14.42
C ASP A 120 0.91 -5.73 12.92
N ALA A 121 1.87 -4.96 12.42
CA ALA A 121 1.94 -4.64 10.99
C ALA A 121 2.47 -5.82 10.19
N ASP A 122 1.61 -6.41 9.36
CA ASP A 122 1.88 -7.56 8.51
C ASP A 122 1.87 -7.19 7.03
N LEU A 123 2.74 -7.82 6.24
CA LEU A 123 2.63 -7.83 4.79
C LEU A 123 1.49 -8.74 4.36
N CYS A 124 0.68 -8.25 3.44
CA CYS A 124 -0.42 -8.98 2.82
C CYS A 124 -0.31 -8.89 1.30
N MET A 125 -0.79 -9.90 0.60
CA MET A 125 -0.81 -9.91 -0.86
C MET A 125 -2.19 -10.24 -1.39
N TYR A 126 -2.64 -9.47 -2.38
CA TYR A 126 -3.92 -9.63 -3.04
C TYR A 126 -3.72 -9.94 -4.53
N ASP A 127 -4.33 -10.99 -5.02
CA ASP A 127 -4.38 -11.29 -6.45
C ASP A 127 -5.53 -10.51 -7.09
N LEU A 128 -5.19 -9.50 -7.88
CA LEU A 128 -6.15 -8.61 -8.56
C LEU A 128 -6.98 -9.36 -9.62
N GLN A 129 -6.48 -10.47 -10.15
CA GLN A 129 -7.17 -11.27 -11.15
C GLN A 129 -8.24 -12.16 -10.52
N SER A 130 -7.90 -12.89 -9.46
CA SER A 130 -8.84 -13.77 -8.76
C SER A 130 -9.65 -13.04 -7.69
N GLN A 131 -9.29 -11.81 -7.36
CA GLN A 131 -9.89 -10.98 -6.30
C GLN A 131 -9.86 -11.66 -4.92
N ARG A 132 -8.71 -12.24 -4.56
CA ARG A 132 -8.50 -12.95 -3.29
C ARG A 132 -7.14 -12.64 -2.68
N GLU A 133 -7.07 -12.70 -1.37
CA GLU A 133 -5.79 -12.70 -0.67
C GLU A 133 -5.03 -14.02 -0.94
N ILE A 134 -3.71 -13.90 -1.04
CA ILE A 134 -2.77 -15.02 -1.12
C ILE A 134 -2.05 -15.10 0.22
N ASP A 135 -1.93 -16.32 0.75
CA ASP A 135 -1.17 -16.54 1.97
C ASP A 135 0.33 -16.32 1.75
N ILE A 136 0.84 -15.27 2.37
CA ILE A 136 2.27 -14.95 2.44
C ILE A 136 2.74 -14.81 3.89
N SER A 137 2.06 -15.46 4.83
CA SER A 137 2.37 -15.40 6.27
C SER A 137 3.81 -15.78 6.62
N VAL A 138 4.46 -16.56 5.77
CA VAL A 138 5.90 -16.88 5.87
C VAL A 138 6.80 -15.64 5.88
N LEU A 139 6.32 -14.50 5.36
CA LEU A 139 7.04 -13.22 5.36
C LEU A 139 6.94 -12.48 6.70
N ASN A 140 5.91 -12.77 7.48
CA ASN A 140 5.58 -12.03 8.69
C ASN A 140 6.24 -12.63 9.94
N SER A 141 6.31 -11.86 11.01
CA SER A 141 6.88 -12.22 12.30
C SER A 141 5.99 -11.70 13.43
N GLU A 142 6.46 -11.76 14.67
CA GLU A 142 5.78 -11.13 15.81
C GLU A 142 6.04 -9.62 15.92
N GLU A 143 6.81 -9.06 15.01
CA GLU A 143 7.18 -7.65 14.96
C GLU A 143 6.73 -7.03 13.62
N ALA A 144 6.85 -5.69 13.50
CA ALA A 144 6.38 -4.97 12.32
C ALA A 144 7.12 -5.33 11.03
N GLU A 145 6.34 -5.60 9.97
CA GLU A 145 6.76 -5.67 8.58
C GLU A 145 6.12 -4.53 7.79
N SER A 146 6.92 -3.77 7.02
CA SER A 146 6.42 -2.61 6.26
C SER A 146 7.37 -2.17 5.15
N PHE A 147 7.07 -1.03 4.48
CA PHE A 147 7.92 -0.37 3.48
C PHE A 147 8.50 -1.32 2.45
N HIS A 148 7.63 -1.99 1.74
CA HIS A 148 7.98 -3.00 0.75
C HIS A 148 8.05 -2.44 -0.67
N SER A 149 8.79 -3.14 -1.53
CA SER A 149 8.89 -2.86 -2.96
C SER A 149 9.16 -4.13 -3.75
N TRP A 150 8.72 -4.16 -5.02
CA TRP A 150 9.00 -5.22 -5.98
C TRP A 150 10.31 -4.96 -6.72
N SER A 151 11.00 -6.03 -7.09
CA SER A 151 12.03 -5.95 -8.14
C SER A 151 11.37 -5.68 -9.49
N SER A 152 12.12 -5.13 -10.43
CA SER A 152 11.64 -4.83 -11.79
C SER A 152 11.10 -6.05 -12.54
N GLU A 153 11.58 -7.24 -12.23
CA GLU A 153 11.15 -8.52 -12.82
C GLU A 153 9.97 -9.16 -12.07
N GLY A 154 9.60 -8.63 -10.89
CA GLY A 154 8.46 -9.12 -10.11
C GLY A 154 8.68 -10.44 -9.37
N HIS A 155 9.92 -10.95 -9.31
CA HIS A 155 10.25 -12.21 -8.63
C HIS A 155 10.81 -12.03 -7.21
N TRP A 156 11.19 -10.81 -6.86
CA TRP A 156 11.72 -10.48 -5.56
C TRP A 156 11.00 -9.29 -4.96
N ILE A 157 10.88 -9.34 -3.64
CA ILE A 157 10.45 -8.20 -2.85
C ILE A 157 11.53 -7.87 -1.82
N VAL A 158 11.66 -6.58 -1.53
CA VAL A 158 12.38 -6.07 -0.38
C VAL A 158 11.38 -5.47 0.58
N PHE A 159 11.58 -5.64 1.87
CA PHE A 159 10.74 -5.04 2.90
C PHE A 159 11.50 -4.77 4.18
N SER A 160 10.99 -3.84 4.97
CA SER A 160 11.50 -3.50 6.29
C SER A 160 10.87 -4.39 7.35
N SER A 161 11.68 -4.91 8.28
CA SER A 161 11.19 -5.70 9.40
C SER A 161 11.94 -5.38 10.68
N ARG A 162 11.25 -5.43 11.80
CA ARG A 162 11.80 -5.26 13.15
C ARG A 162 12.07 -6.59 13.87
N ARG A 163 11.91 -7.73 13.20
CA ARG A 163 11.97 -9.11 13.76
C ARG A 163 13.23 -9.45 14.53
N MET A 164 14.36 -8.78 14.29
CA MET A 164 15.60 -9.10 15.00
C MET A 164 15.62 -8.57 16.45
N THR A 165 15.11 -7.38 16.68
CA THR A 165 15.29 -6.69 17.96
C THR A 165 14.01 -6.02 18.50
N GLY A 166 12.96 -5.91 17.68
CA GLY A 166 11.78 -5.11 17.99
C GLY A 166 12.00 -3.58 17.93
N LEU A 167 13.26 -3.14 17.84
CA LEU A 167 13.64 -1.72 17.89
C LEU A 167 14.17 -1.22 16.55
N PHE A 168 15.13 -1.94 15.98
CA PHE A 168 15.80 -1.52 14.74
C PHE A 168 15.18 -2.18 13.53
N THR A 169 14.98 -1.38 12.50
CA THR A 169 14.47 -1.84 11.22
C THR A 169 15.62 -2.35 10.35
N CYS A 170 15.49 -3.58 9.86
CA CYS A 170 16.41 -4.19 8.91
C CYS A 170 15.68 -4.52 7.61
N LEU A 171 16.42 -4.54 6.50
CA LEU A 171 15.90 -4.91 5.19
C LEU A 171 15.96 -6.42 4.98
N TYR A 172 14.87 -6.99 4.54
CA TYR A 172 14.73 -8.39 4.18
C TYR A 172 14.38 -8.55 2.71
N LEU A 173 14.83 -9.64 2.11
CA LEU A 173 14.48 -10.06 0.76
C LEU A 173 13.71 -11.36 0.82
N ALA A 174 12.71 -11.51 -0.06
CA ALA A 174 12.01 -12.75 -0.28
C ALA A 174 11.70 -12.95 -1.77
N HIS A 175 11.73 -14.20 -2.20
CA HIS A 175 11.34 -14.61 -3.53
C HIS A 175 9.82 -14.80 -3.59
N ILE A 176 9.20 -14.36 -4.68
CA ILE A 176 7.79 -14.60 -5.00
C ILE A 176 7.73 -15.34 -6.34
N ASP A 177 7.08 -16.49 -6.38
CA ASP A 177 6.90 -17.23 -7.61
C ASP A 177 5.76 -16.67 -8.49
N SER A 178 5.59 -17.21 -9.68
CA SER A 178 4.57 -16.78 -10.65
C SER A 178 3.12 -17.03 -10.20
N LEU A 179 2.93 -17.85 -9.17
CA LEU A 179 1.63 -18.13 -8.55
C LEU A 179 1.36 -17.25 -7.32
N GLY A 180 2.37 -16.48 -6.87
CA GLY A 180 2.28 -15.62 -5.71
C GLY A 180 2.75 -16.28 -4.41
N HIS A 181 3.33 -17.48 -4.45
CA HIS A 181 3.86 -18.10 -3.24
C HIS A 181 5.16 -17.42 -2.82
N ALA A 182 5.25 -17.06 -1.54
CA ALA A 182 6.42 -16.43 -0.97
C ALA A 182 7.41 -17.47 -0.41
N GLY A 183 8.68 -17.29 -0.72
CA GLY A 183 9.77 -17.99 -0.07
C GLY A 183 10.10 -17.41 1.31
N LYS A 184 10.86 -18.17 2.12
CA LYS A 184 11.31 -17.69 3.43
C LYS A 184 12.19 -16.44 3.27
N PRO A 185 11.91 -15.35 4.01
CA PRO A 185 12.70 -14.13 3.93
C PRO A 185 14.09 -14.31 4.55
N PHE A 186 15.05 -13.57 4.02
CA PHE A 186 16.41 -13.51 4.57
C PHE A 186 16.89 -12.06 4.67
N LEU A 187 17.73 -11.81 5.65
CA LEU A 187 18.31 -10.49 5.89
C LEU A 187 19.16 -10.06 4.69
N LEU A 188 18.93 -8.85 4.20
CA LEU A 188 19.80 -8.27 3.17
C LEU A 188 21.22 -8.11 3.72
N PRO A 189 22.24 -8.75 3.10
CA PRO A 189 23.63 -8.65 3.57
C PRO A 189 24.09 -7.19 3.56
N GLN A 190 24.66 -6.75 4.66
CA GLN A 190 25.28 -5.43 4.78
C GLN A 190 26.78 -5.64 4.98
N LYS A 191 27.58 -4.74 4.37
CA LYS A 191 29.00 -4.71 4.68
C LYS A 191 29.17 -4.19 6.10
N SER A 192 29.89 -4.97 6.92
CA SER A 192 30.37 -4.55 8.25
C SER A 192 31.39 -3.45 8.14
#